data_262f014a85a9ccb0f9cd4eda733d8de5
#
_entry.id   262f014a85a9ccb0f9cd4eda733d8de5
#
_cell.length_a   1.000
_cell.length_b   1.000
_cell.length_c   1.000
_cell.angle_alpha   90.00
_cell.angle_beta   90.00
_cell.angle_gamma   90.00
#
_symmetry.space_group_name_H-M   'P 1'
#
loop_
_entity.id
_entity.type
_entity.pdbx_description
1 polymer ?
#
loop_
_entity_poly.entity_id
_entity_poly.type
_entity_poly.pdbx_seq_one_letter_code
_entity_poly.pdbx_strand_id
1 'polypeptide(L)'
;DVNVTVNQLLRMFKQADPTCLMEQDEYIQFKTLDDTVTVYRGVTPHNAKSVKALSWSLNQETAEWFAHRFGENGTVYEAQIDKKHIYAYFSGRNESEVIVDPSYLTNITEVQDLSSDFLLSQ
;
A
#
# COMPACT_ATOMS: atom_id res chain seq x y z
N ASP A 1 24.30 -3.94 -14.05
CA ASP A 1 23.38 -4.32 -12.99
C ASP A 1 22.70 -3.08 -12.40
N VAL A 2 21.40 -3.08 -12.45
CA VAL A 2 20.65 -1.89 -12.05
C VAL A 2 19.87 -2.21 -10.77
N ASN A 3 20.47 -1.91 -9.64
CA ASN A 3 19.79 -1.97 -8.35
C ASN A 3 19.25 -0.59 -8.01
N VAL A 4 17.94 -0.41 -8.21
CA VAL A 4 17.29 0.84 -7.86
C VAL A 4 16.88 0.76 -6.39
N THR A 5 17.38 1.68 -5.59
CA THR A 5 17.02 1.73 -4.17
C THR A 5 15.61 2.27 -3.99
N VAL A 6 15.02 2.01 -2.80
CA VAL A 6 13.72 2.56 -2.45
C VAL A 6 13.73 4.08 -2.55
N ASN A 7 14.81 4.72 -2.09
CA ASN A 7 14.92 6.18 -2.14
C ASN A 7 14.99 6.70 -3.58
N GLN A 8 15.67 5.97 -4.46
CA GLN A 8 15.73 6.35 -5.87
C GLN A 8 14.35 6.23 -6.54
N LEU A 9 13.62 5.14 -6.27
CA LEU A 9 12.26 4.97 -6.78
C LEU A 9 11.35 6.09 -6.27
N LEU A 10 11.42 6.39 -4.98
CA LEU A 10 10.62 7.45 -4.39
C LEU A 10 10.89 8.79 -5.06
N ARG A 11 12.15 9.10 -5.32
CA ARG A 11 12.53 10.33 -6.01
C ARG A 11 11.95 10.38 -7.42
N MET A 12 11.99 9.26 -8.12
CA MET A 12 11.41 9.17 -9.47
C MET A 12 9.91 9.47 -9.44
N PHE A 13 9.17 8.88 -8.50
CA PHE A 13 7.75 9.16 -8.37
C PHE A 13 7.47 10.62 -8.01
N LYS A 14 8.26 11.20 -7.12
CA LYS A 14 8.10 12.61 -6.73
C LYS A 14 8.32 13.57 -7.90
N GLN A 15 9.22 13.24 -8.82
CA GLN A 15 9.59 14.10 -9.93
C GLN A 15 8.73 13.88 -11.17
N ALA A 16 8.05 12.74 -11.27
CA ALA A 16 7.27 12.42 -12.46
C ALA A 16 5.99 13.25 -12.52
N ASP A 17 5.54 13.52 -13.75
CA ASP A 17 4.23 14.11 -13.97
C ASP A 17 3.16 13.05 -13.66
N PRO A 18 2.28 13.28 -12.69
CA PRO A 18 1.25 12.30 -12.34
C PRO A 18 0.36 11.90 -13.52
N THR A 19 0.10 12.83 -14.43
CA THR A 19 -0.73 12.53 -15.60
C THR A 19 -0.06 11.58 -16.58
N CYS A 20 1.28 11.46 -16.51
CA CYS A 20 2.03 10.50 -17.32
C CYS A 20 2.15 9.14 -16.64
N LEU A 21 2.03 9.10 -15.31
CA LEU A 21 2.13 7.86 -14.55
C LEU A 21 0.85 7.03 -14.59
N MET A 22 -0.30 7.69 -14.63
CA MET A 22 -1.60 7.06 -14.39
C MET A 22 -2.50 7.16 -15.62
N GLU A 23 -3.37 6.16 -15.80
CA GLU A 23 -4.49 6.26 -16.72
C GLU A 23 -5.43 7.38 -16.25
N GLN A 24 -6.29 7.86 -17.15
CA GLN A 24 -7.15 9.00 -16.84
C GLN A 24 -8.08 8.72 -15.65
N ASP A 25 -8.68 7.56 -15.59
CA ASP A 25 -9.57 7.17 -14.50
C ASP A 25 -8.82 7.01 -13.18
N GLU A 26 -7.58 6.52 -13.23
CA GLU A 26 -6.71 6.43 -12.05
C GLU A 26 -6.36 7.82 -11.53
N TYR A 27 -6.05 8.74 -12.43
CA TYR A 27 -5.71 10.11 -12.04
C TYR A 27 -6.90 10.81 -11.39
N ILE A 28 -8.11 10.61 -11.90
CA ILE A 28 -9.33 11.16 -11.30
C ILE A 28 -9.48 10.62 -9.87
N GLN A 29 -9.33 9.31 -9.68
CA GLN A 29 -9.40 8.69 -8.37
C GLN A 29 -8.34 9.22 -7.43
N PHE A 30 -7.11 9.37 -7.93
CA PHE A 30 -5.99 9.94 -7.19
C PHE A 30 -6.31 11.36 -6.69
N LYS A 31 -6.88 12.20 -7.54
CA LYS A 31 -7.21 13.59 -7.19
C LYS A 31 -8.36 13.68 -6.18
N THR A 32 -9.18 12.65 -6.09
CA THR A 32 -10.35 12.65 -5.19
C THR A 32 -10.11 11.92 -3.87
N LEU A 33 -8.88 11.50 -3.59
CA LEU A 33 -8.54 10.90 -2.30
C LEU A 33 -8.84 11.89 -1.16
N ASP A 34 -9.25 11.36 -0.02
CA ASP A 34 -9.47 12.15 1.18
C ASP A 34 -8.13 12.76 1.66
N ASP A 35 -8.21 13.82 2.45
CA ASP A 35 -7.00 14.49 2.97
C ASP A 35 -6.13 13.55 3.80
N THR A 36 -6.75 12.69 4.59
CA THR A 36 -6.06 11.62 5.32
C THR A 36 -6.58 10.29 4.79
N VAL A 37 -5.66 9.43 4.37
CA VAL A 37 -5.99 8.17 3.72
C VAL A 37 -5.52 7.02 4.59
N THR A 38 -6.39 6.03 4.78
CA THR A 38 -6.03 4.78 5.45
C THR A 38 -5.53 3.80 4.39
N VAL A 39 -4.38 3.21 4.63
CA VAL A 39 -3.72 2.31 3.70
C VAL A 39 -3.33 1.01 4.40
N TYR A 40 -3.21 -0.06 3.64
CA TYR A 40 -2.98 -1.42 4.14
C TYR A 40 -1.84 -2.08 3.38
N ARG A 41 -1.07 -2.91 4.09
CA ARG A 41 -0.02 -3.70 3.45
C ARG A 41 0.06 -5.08 4.09
N GLY A 42 0.04 -6.11 3.23
CA GLY A 42 0.24 -7.50 3.65
C GLY A 42 1.72 -7.86 3.55
N VAL A 43 2.28 -8.39 4.63
CA VAL A 43 3.69 -8.72 4.74
C VAL A 43 3.82 -10.17 5.14
N THR A 44 4.62 -10.93 4.40
CA THR A 44 4.92 -12.34 4.73
C THR A 44 6.21 -12.41 5.55
N PRO A 45 6.51 -13.56 6.18
CA PRO A 45 7.80 -13.74 6.87
C PRO A 45 9.00 -13.48 5.95
N HIS A 46 8.86 -13.72 4.65
CA HIS A 46 9.96 -13.53 3.69
C HIS A 46 10.24 -12.04 3.40
N ASN A 47 9.23 -11.18 3.54
CA ASN A 47 9.36 -9.77 3.23
C ASN A 47 8.98 -8.86 4.41
N ALA A 48 9.10 -9.36 5.62
CA ALA A 48 8.72 -8.63 6.82
C ALA A 48 9.46 -7.28 6.94
N LYS A 49 10.67 -7.19 6.40
CA LYS A 49 11.46 -5.96 6.44
C LYS A 49 10.94 -4.88 5.52
N SER A 50 10.02 -5.22 4.60
CA SER A 50 9.51 -4.28 3.61
C SER A 50 8.22 -3.58 4.04
N VAL A 51 7.88 -3.59 5.32
CA VAL A 51 6.68 -2.90 5.81
C VAL A 51 6.67 -1.42 5.44
N LYS A 52 7.85 -0.81 5.31
CA LYS A 52 7.99 0.58 4.88
C LYS A 52 8.29 0.73 3.39
N ALA A 53 7.90 -0.24 2.59
CA ALA A 53 8.02 -0.12 1.14
C ALA A 53 7.02 0.92 0.60
N LEU A 54 7.18 1.28 -0.68
CA LEU A 54 6.41 2.35 -1.29
C LEU A 54 4.96 1.96 -1.61
N SER A 55 4.68 0.67 -1.81
CA SER A 55 3.39 0.22 -2.32
C SER A 55 2.48 -0.22 -1.18
N TRP A 56 1.33 0.40 -1.09
CA TRP A 56 0.28 0.09 -0.13
C TRP A 56 -1.05 0.00 -0.87
N SER A 57 -2.06 -0.61 -0.27
CA SER A 57 -3.38 -0.72 -0.86
C SER A 57 -4.39 0.12 -0.08
N LEU A 58 -5.39 0.66 -0.80
CA LEU A 58 -6.56 1.27 -0.16
C LEU A 58 -7.50 0.21 0.41
N ASN A 59 -7.29 -1.07 0.09
CA ASN A 59 -8.22 -2.15 0.35
C ASN A 59 -7.58 -3.18 1.29
N GLN A 60 -8.17 -3.38 2.46
CA GLN A 60 -7.68 -4.34 3.45
C GLN A 60 -7.68 -5.77 2.89
N GLU A 61 -8.69 -6.14 2.11
CA GLU A 61 -8.80 -7.48 1.54
C GLU A 61 -7.62 -7.80 0.61
N THR A 62 -7.15 -6.81 -0.15
CA THR A 62 -5.97 -6.97 -0.99
C THR A 62 -4.74 -7.25 -0.14
N ALA A 63 -4.57 -6.51 0.94
CA ALA A 63 -3.44 -6.71 1.87
C ALA A 63 -3.50 -8.10 2.51
N GLU A 64 -4.68 -8.56 2.88
CA GLU A 64 -4.88 -9.91 3.45
C GLU A 64 -4.51 -10.98 2.43
N TRP A 65 -4.89 -10.78 1.16
CA TRP A 65 -4.51 -11.73 0.11
C TRP A 65 -2.99 -11.84 -0.01
N PHE A 66 -2.28 -10.69 -0.02
CA PHE A 66 -0.82 -10.70 -0.10
C PHE A 66 -0.18 -11.35 1.14
N ALA A 67 -0.76 -11.14 2.31
CA ALA A 67 -0.22 -11.70 3.56
C ALA A 67 -0.32 -13.23 3.59
N HIS A 68 -1.32 -13.80 2.94
CA HIS A 68 -1.62 -15.23 3.04
C HIS A 68 -1.41 -16.01 1.76
N ARG A 69 -0.96 -15.37 0.68
CA ARG A 69 -0.72 -16.08 -0.58
C ARG A 69 0.35 -17.15 -0.39
N PHE A 70 0.26 -18.21 -1.19
CA PHE A 70 1.18 -19.35 -1.15
C PHE A 70 1.17 -20.07 0.22
N GLY A 71 0.08 -19.98 0.96
CA GLY A 71 -0.01 -20.61 2.29
C GLY A 71 0.82 -19.92 3.36
N GLU A 72 1.36 -18.73 3.07
CA GLU A 72 2.13 -17.96 4.04
C GLU A 72 1.23 -17.48 5.18
N ASN A 73 1.80 -17.39 6.38
CA ASN A 73 1.09 -16.85 7.54
C ASN A 73 1.63 -15.46 7.84
N GLY A 74 1.22 -14.51 7.00
CA GLY A 74 1.71 -13.14 7.06
C GLY A 74 0.88 -12.25 7.96
N THR A 75 1.26 -10.99 8.00
CA THR A 75 0.65 -9.96 8.83
C THR A 75 0.16 -8.82 7.94
N VAL A 76 -1.00 -8.27 8.28
CA VAL A 76 -1.53 -7.07 7.63
C VAL A 76 -1.28 -5.87 8.53
N TYR A 77 -0.72 -4.82 7.96
CA TYR A 77 -0.53 -3.54 8.64
C TYR A 77 -1.50 -2.52 8.07
N GLU A 78 -1.99 -1.67 8.96
CA GLU A 78 -2.79 -0.50 8.62
C GLU A 78 -2.01 0.75 9.03
N ALA A 79 -2.13 1.80 8.24
CA ALA A 79 -1.51 3.08 8.56
C ALA A 79 -2.33 4.22 7.99
N GLN A 80 -2.07 5.43 8.44
CA GLN A 80 -2.63 6.64 7.86
C GLN A 80 -1.53 7.45 7.21
N ILE A 81 -1.92 8.19 6.17
CA ILE A 81 -1.01 9.08 5.47
C ILE A 81 -1.79 10.27 4.90
N ASP A 82 -1.19 11.45 4.95
CA ASP A 82 -1.75 12.63 4.28
C ASP A 82 -1.61 12.43 2.77
N LYS A 83 -2.66 12.75 2.02
CA LYS A 83 -2.66 12.53 0.58
C LYS A 83 -1.54 13.26 -0.16
N LYS A 84 -1.01 14.33 0.39
CA LYS A 84 0.11 15.04 -0.24
C LYS A 84 1.39 14.21 -0.33
N HIS A 85 1.45 13.09 0.40
CA HIS A 85 2.58 12.16 0.38
C HIS A 85 2.26 10.88 -0.39
N ILE A 86 1.17 10.87 -1.15
CA ILE A 86 0.80 9.82 -2.09
C ILE A 86 1.08 10.34 -3.50
N TYR A 87 1.84 9.61 -4.29
CA TYR A 87 2.34 10.09 -5.57
C TYR A 87 1.70 9.43 -6.78
N ALA A 88 0.99 8.32 -6.59
CA ALA A 88 0.26 7.65 -7.66
C ALA A 88 -0.78 6.70 -7.09
N TYR A 89 -1.79 6.42 -7.90
CA TYR A 89 -2.80 5.40 -7.66
C TYR A 89 -2.91 4.52 -8.89
N PHE A 90 -2.83 3.21 -8.71
CA PHE A 90 -2.92 2.23 -9.80
C PHE A 90 -4.04 1.23 -9.49
N SER A 91 -4.94 1.05 -10.45
CA SER A 91 -6.11 0.18 -10.30
C SER A 91 -5.88 -1.23 -10.89
N GLY A 92 -4.71 -1.50 -11.45
CA GLY A 92 -4.42 -2.78 -12.06
C GLY A 92 -4.64 -3.95 -11.11
N ARG A 93 -5.20 -5.06 -11.60
CA ARG A 93 -5.52 -6.27 -10.83
C ARG A 93 -6.48 -6.03 -9.68
N ASN A 94 -7.23 -4.94 -9.70
CA ASN A 94 -8.11 -4.53 -8.59
C ASN A 94 -7.38 -4.39 -7.25
N GLU A 95 -6.10 -4.04 -7.28
CA GLU A 95 -5.30 -3.94 -6.05
C GLU A 95 -5.45 -2.60 -5.35
N SER A 96 -6.02 -1.59 -6.01
CA SER A 96 -6.16 -0.24 -5.46
C SER A 96 -4.86 0.24 -4.83
N GLU A 97 -3.78 0.14 -5.59
CA GLU A 97 -2.43 0.41 -5.13
C GLU A 97 -2.16 1.90 -5.06
N VAL A 98 -1.55 2.35 -3.97
CA VAL A 98 -1.02 3.71 -3.85
C VAL A 98 0.47 3.66 -3.61
N ILE A 99 1.19 4.60 -4.22
CA ILE A 99 2.62 4.77 -4.02
C ILE A 99 2.81 5.92 -3.05
N VAL A 100 3.47 5.67 -1.94
CA VAL A 100 3.56 6.61 -0.82
C VAL A 100 5.01 6.88 -0.46
N ASP A 101 5.24 8.01 0.23
CA ASP A 101 6.49 8.21 0.95
C ASP A 101 6.35 7.56 2.33
N PRO A 102 7.02 6.43 2.57
CA PRO A 102 6.78 5.67 3.81
C PRO A 102 7.26 6.41 5.06
N SER A 103 8.11 7.43 4.93
CA SER A 103 8.53 8.22 6.09
C SER A 103 7.40 9.06 6.67
N TYR A 104 6.30 9.23 5.94
CA TYR A 104 5.13 9.99 6.39
C TYR A 104 3.97 9.10 6.83
N LEU A 105 4.14 7.79 6.84
CA LEU A 105 3.14 6.88 7.40
C LEU A 105 3.05 7.10 8.91
N THR A 106 1.82 7.18 9.42
CA THR A 106 1.55 7.34 10.85
C THR A 106 0.61 6.24 11.33
N ASN A 107 0.61 6.00 12.65
CA ASN A 107 -0.29 5.04 13.28
C ASN A 107 -0.22 3.65 12.63
N ILE A 108 1.01 3.18 12.34
CA ILE A 108 1.20 1.85 11.77
C ILE A 108 0.87 0.81 12.83
N THR A 109 -0.16 -0.01 12.58
CA THR A 109 -0.63 -1.03 13.51
C THR A 109 -0.90 -2.33 12.77
N GLU A 110 -0.78 -3.45 13.47
CA GLU A 110 -1.20 -4.73 12.93
C GLU A 110 -2.72 -4.82 12.97
N VAL A 111 -3.30 -5.35 11.88
CA VAL A 111 -4.73 -5.57 11.78
C VAL A 111 -4.99 -7.05 11.97
N GLN A 112 -5.99 -7.38 12.76
CA GLN A 112 -6.40 -8.76 12.92
C GLN A 112 -7.08 -9.26 11.65
N ASP A 113 -6.69 -10.47 11.19
CA ASP A 113 -7.27 -11.09 10.02
C ASP A 113 -8.77 -11.32 10.24
N LEU A 114 -9.59 -10.95 9.24
CA LEU A 114 -11.03 -11.13 9.30
C LEU A 114 -11.43 -12.61 9.48
N SER A 115 -10.67 -13.52 8.85
CA SER A 115 -10.91 -14.96 9.01
C SER A 115 -10.66 -15.40 10.45
N SER A 116 -9.61 -14.88 11.09
CA SER A 116 -9.31 -15.17 12.50
C SER A 116 -10.39 -14.64 13.41
N ASP A 117 -10.90 -13.44 13.16
CA ASP A 117 -12.00 -12.87 13.92
C ASP A 117 -13.24 -13.74 13.84
N PHE A 118 -13.56 -14.20 12.65
CA PHE A 118 -14.70 -15.09 12.45
C PHE A 118 -14.53 -16.41 13.24
N LEU A 119 -13.35 -17.00 13.19
CA LEU A 119 -13.05 -18.25 13.92
C LEU A 119 -13.11 -18.04 15.42
N LEU A 120 -12.63 -16.92 15.92
CA LEU A 120 -12.63 -16.62 17.36
C LEU A 120 -14.04 -16.35 17.88
N SER A 121 -14.96 -15.88 17.04
CA SER A 121 -16.32 -15.58 17.45
C SER A 121 -17.20 -16.83 17.57
N GLN A 122 -16.70 -17.99 17.17
CA GLN A 122 -17.41 -19.25 17.29
C GLN A 122 -17.03 -20.00 18.55
#